data_c94c915e4897757b287501459975e77f
#
_entry.id   c94c915e4897757b287501459975e77f
#
_cell.length_a   1.000
_cell.length_b   1.000
_cell.length_c   1.000
_cell.angle_alpha   90.00
_cell.angle_beta   90.00
_cell.angle_gamma   90.00
#
_symmetry.space_group_name_H-M   'P 1'
#
loop_
_entity.id
_entity.type
_entity.pdbx_description
1 polymer ?
#
loop_
_entity_poly.entity_id
_entity_poly.type
_entity_poly.pdbx_seq_one_letter_code
_entity_poly.pdbx_strand_id
1 'polypeptide(L)'
;MPLVVRTGAVRKVLSELTDTFDVKHLVAHEETGTAWTFQRDLRVQAWCRENSIDFTELPQSGVMRRLDTRDHWARARDRFVDGVRLKPPKALKPIDIDIGHIPDWVDLSGEPDRCPLRQHGGRRAALTSLDKFWGNGIKTYRWAMSSPVTAPHACSRISP
;
A
#
# COMPACT_ATOMS: atom_id res chain seq x y z
N MET A 1 4.09 16.68 -8.37
CA MET A 1 4.22 15.64 -9.42
C MET A 1 2.99 14.77 -9.35
N PRO A 2 2.29 14.51 -10.46
CA PRO A 2 1.12 13.64 -10.47
C PRO A 2 1.52 12.18 -10.22
N LEU A 3 0.57 11.38 -9.75
CA LEU A 3 0.70 9.94 -9.69
C LEU A 3 0.59 9.37 -11.12
N VAL A 4 1.55 8.56 -11.50
CA VAL A 4 1.53 7.84 -12.78
C VAL A 4 1.02 6.43 -12.54
N VAL A 5 -0.02 6.04 -13.25
CA VAL A 5 -0.66 4.72 -13.12
C VAL A 5 -0.42 3.89 -14.38
N ARG A 6 0.00 2.66 -14.19
CA ARG A 6 0.16 1.65 -15.26
C ARG A 6 -0.41 0.33 -14.77
N THR A 7 -1.05 -0.39 -15.66
CA THR A 7 -1.58 -1.73 -15.41
C THR A 7 -0.84 -2.75 -16.26
N GLY A 8 -0.58 -3.93 -15.70
CA GLY A 8 0.07 -5.01 -16.41
C GLY A 8 1.13 -5.74 -15.60
N ALA A 9 1.87 -6.60 -16.26
CA ALA A 9 3.00 -7.30 -15.65
C ALA A 9 4.11 -6.28 -15.32
N VAL A 10 4.55 -6.24 -14.06
CA VAL A 10 5.47 -5.20 -13.57
C VAL A 10 6.75 -5.08 -14.40
N ARG A 11 7.35 -6.19 -14.82
CA ARG A 11 8.57 -6.17 -15.66
C ARG A 11 8.34 -5.51 -17.02
N LYS A 12 7.17 -5.77 -17.63
CA LYS A 12 6.80 -5.14 -18.90
C LYS A 12 6.66 -3.63 -18.73
N VAL A 13 5.92 -3.20 -17.71
CA VAL A 13 5.74 -1.77 -17.39
C VAL A 13 7.07 -1.08 -17.11
N LEU A 14 7.95 -1.72 -16.35
CA LEU A 14 9.28 -1.16 -16.05
C LEU A 14 10.15 -1.07 -17.31
N SER A 15 10.13 -2.07 -18.19
CA SER A 15 10.84 -2.00 -19.47
C SER A 15 10.33 -0.85 -20.34
N GLU A 16 9.04 -0.69 -20.51
CA GLU A 16 8.46 0.43 -21.26
C GLU A 16 8.88 1.80 -20.70
N LEU A 17 8.99 1.92 -19.37
CA LEU A 17 9.48 3.15 -18.74
C LEU A 17 10.98 3.37 -19.00
N THR A 18 11.80 2.32 -18.95
CA THR A 18 13.23 2.43 -19.20
C THR A 18 13.57 2.64 -20.68
N ASP A 19 12.72 2.21 -21.59
CA ASP A 19 12.85 2.52 -23.03
C ASP A 19 12.62 4.01 -23.32
N THR A 20 11.84 4.67 -22.46
CA THR A 20 11.47 6.08 -22.64
C THR A 20 12.32 7.02 -21.79
N PHE A 21 12.71 6.60 -20.60
CA PHE A 21 13.40 7.41 -19.60
C PHE A 21 14.71 6.76 -19.15
N ASP A 22 15.74 7.56 -18.92
CA ASP A 22 17.00 7.11 -18.34
C ASP A 22 16.83 6.85 -16.83
N VAL A 23 16.25 5.70 -16.49
CA VAL A 23 15.98 5.29 -15.10
C VAL A 23 17.26 4.75 -14.49
N LYS A 24 17.77 5.38 -13.44
CA LYS A 24 18.98 4.96 -12.71
C LYS A 24 18.67 4.25 -11.40
N HIS A 25 17.53 4.56 -10.80
CA HIS A 25 17.21 4.05 -9.47
C HIS A 25 15.71 3.75 -9.36
N LEU A 26 15.39 2.58 -8.87
CA LEU A 26 14.04 2.15 -8.52
C LEU A 26 13.93 2.04 -7.00
N VAL A 27 13.05 2.80 -6.40
CA VAL A 27 12.74 2.73 -4.97
C VAL A 27 11.35 2.14 -4.79
N ALA A 28 11.24 1.13 -3.98
CA ALA A 28 9.98 0.45 -3.67
C ALA A 28 9.81 0.24 -2.17
N HIS A 29 8.60 -0.05 -1.75
CA HIS A 29 8.37 -0.58 -0.41
C HIS A 29 8.47 -2.10 -0.41
N GLU A 30 8.98 -2.64 0.71
CA GLU A 30 8.95 -4.08 0.96
C GLU A 30 7.51 -4.59 0.97
N GLU A 31 7.21 -5.57 0.12
CA GLU A 31 5.94 -6.26 0.16
C GLU A 31 5.98 -7.35 1.24
N THR A 32 5.02 -7.31 2.15
CA THR A 32 4.90 -8.25 3.28
C THR A 32 3.69 -9.19 3.13
N GLY A 33 3.13 -9.28 1.93
CA GLY A 33 1.95 -10.08 1.64
C GLY A 33 2.25 -11.58 1.47
N THR A 34 1.92 -12.11 0.31
CA THR A 34 2.02 -13.54 0.02
C THR A 34 3.39 -13.94 -0.56
N ALA A 35 3.66 -15.25 -0.61
CA ALA A 35 4.83 -15.77 -1.30
C ALA A 35 4.88 -15.34 -2.78
N TRP A 36 3.72 -15.19 -3.42
CA TRP A 36 3.64 -14.73 -4.81
C TRP A 36 4.16 -13.30 -4.97
N THR A 37 3.76 -12.38 -4.09
CA THR A 37 4.23 -10.99 -4.12
C THR A 37 5.73 -10.89 -3.83
N PHE A 38 6.21 -11.68 -2.90
CA PHE A 38 7.65 -11.78 -2.61
C PHE A 38 8.46 -12.29 -3.80
N GLN A 39 7.97 -13.32 -4.49
CA GLN A 39 8.62 -13.83 -5.72
C GLN A 39 8.59 -12.79 -6.86
N ARG A 40 7.56 -11.98 -6.94
CA ARG A 40 7.51 -10.83 -7.86
C ARG A 40 8.64 -9.85 -7.57
N ASP A 41 8.83 -9.48 -6.30
CA ASP A 41 9.86 -8.51 -5.91
C ASP A 41 11.27 -9.04 -6.20
N LEU A 42 11.54 -10.32 -5.95
CA LEU A 42 12.80 -10.95 -6.32
C LEU A 42 13.05 -10.90 -7.84
N ARG A 43 12.01 -11.09 -8.65
CA ARG A 43 12.12 -10.97 -10.11
C ARG A 43 12.37 -9.53 -10.56
N VAL A 44 11.79 -8.55 -9.88
CA VAL A 44 12.08 -7.13 -10.14
C VAL A 44 13.51 -6.79 -9.77
N GLN A 45 13.97 -7.25 -8.61
CA GLN A 45 15.36 -7.05 -8.19
C GLN A 45 16.38 -7.65 -9.17
N ALA A 46 16.13 -8.86 -9.66
CA ALA A 46 16.98 -9.49 -10.68
C ALA A 46 16.97 -8.68 -11.98
N TRP A 47 15.80 -8.25 -12.44
CA TRP A 47 15.65 -7.42 -13.63
C TRP A 47 16.39 -6.07 -13.50
N CYS A 48 16.29 -5.40 -12.35
CA CYS A 48 17.04 -4.16 -12.11
C CYS A 48 18.56 -4.37 -12.23
N ARG A 49 19.06 -5.48 -11.68
CA ARG A 49 20.49 -5.84 -11.77
C ARG A 49 20.92 -6.07 -13.23
N GLU A 50 20.11 -6.78 -14.01
CA GLU A 50 20.36 -7.06 -15.43
C GLU A 50 20.39 -5.76 -16.28
N ASN A 51 19.64 -4.73 -15.85
CA ASN A 51 19.53 -3.45 -16.55
C ASN A 51 20.38 -2.33 -15.92
N SER A 52 21.28 -2.65 -15.00
CA SER A 52 22.15 -1.68 -14.31
C SER A 52 21.36 -0.56 -13.60
N ILE A 53 20.21 -0.91 -13.00
CA ILE A 53 19.36 -0.01 -12.23
C ILE A 53 19.55 -0.32 -10.75
N ASP A 54 19.86 0.69 -9.96
CA ASP A 54 19.92 0.55 -8.50
C ASP A 54 18.54 0.27 -7.93
N PHE A 55 18.42 -0.78 -7.11
CA PHE A 55 17.15 -1.15 -6.50
C PHE A 55 17.21 -1.01 -4.98
N THR A 56 16.33 -0.20 -4.42
CA THR A 56 16.22 0.00 -2.97
C THR A 56 14.82 -0.35 -2.49
N GLU A 57 14.71 -1.29 -1.58
CA GLU A 57 13.48 -1.56 -0.85
C GLU A 57 13.52 -0.87 0.52
N LEU A 58 12.43 -0.19 0.86
CA LEU A 58 12.24 0.48 2.14
C LEU A 58 11.14 -0.24 2.93
N PRO A 59 11.33 -0.47 4.24
CA PRO A 59 10.28 -1.03 5.06
C PRO A 59 9.06 -0.12 5.07
N GLN A 60 7.87 -0.69 4.81
CA GLN A 60 6.60 0.04 4.80
C GLN A 60 5.95 0.10 6.17
N SER A 61 6.21 -0.89 7.00
CA SER A 61 5.60 -1.08 8.31
C SER A 61 6.60 -1.72 9.27
N GLY A 62 6.23 -1.86 10.53
CA GLY A 62 7.03 -2.59 11.51
C GLY A 62 7.02 -4.13 11.32
N VAL A 63 6.49 -4.63 10.20
CA VAL A 63 6.56 -6.04 9.86
C VAL A 63 7.90 -6.34 9.20
N MET A 64 8.61 -7.32 9.72
CA MET A 64 9.91 -7.74 9.20
C MET A 64 9.76 -8.99 8.34
N ARG A 65 10.30 -8.96 7.13
CA ARG A 65 10.40 -10.15 6.30
C ARG A 65 11.48 -11.10 6.87
N ARG A 66 11.22 -12.42 6.81
CA ARG A 66 12.17 -13.48 7.20
C ARG A 66 12.68 -13.33 8.64
N LEU A 67 11.76 -13.06 9.56
CA LEU A 67 12.11 -13.02 10.97
C LEU A 67 12.37 -14.46 11.46
N ASP A 68 13.57 -14.74 11.93
CA ASP A 68 13.99 -16.08 12.37
C ASP A 68 13.25 -16.50 13.65
N THR A 69 12.97 -15.54 14.52
CA THR A 69 12.24 -15.76 15.78
C THR A 69 11.30 -14.59 16.10
N ARG A 70 10.18 -14.89 16.71
CA ARG A 70 9.21 -13.86 17.15
C ARG A 70 9.66 -13.07 18.36
N ASP A 71 10.68 -13.54 19.08
CA ASP A 71 11.09 -12.97 20.36
C ASP A 71 11.57 -11.51 20.27
N HIS A 72 12.06 -11.11 19.10
CA HIS A 72 12.58 -9.77 18.87
C HIS A 72 11.65 -8.86 18.06
N TRP A 73 10.47 -9.38 17.67
CA TRP A 73 9.55 -8.65 16.81
C TRP A 73 9.07 -7.33 17.44
N ALA A 74 8.65 -7.35 18.70
CA ALA A 74 8.15 -6.16 19.38
C ALA A 74 9.20 -5.03 19.39
N ARG A 75 10.44 -5.36 19.75
CA ARG A 75 11.54 -4.40 19.76
C ARG A 75 11.84 -3.83 18.36
N ALA A 76 11.80 -4.67 17.35
CA ALA A 76 12.05 -4.25 15.96
C ALA A 76 10.92 -3.32 15.46
N ARG A 77 9.66 -3.67 15.73
CA ARG A 77 8.50 -2.82 15.45
C ARG A 77 8.59 -1.48 16.16
N ASP A 78 8.89 -1.48 17.45
CA ASP A 78 8.96 -0.25 18.25
C ASP A 78 10.07 0.66 17.71
N ARG A 79 11.24 0.12 17.39
CA ARG A 79 12.34 0.87 16.73
C ARG A 79 11.90 1.50 15.41
N PHE A 80 11.09 0.77 14.61
CA PHE A 80 10.56 1.31 13.36
C PHE A 80 9.57 2.45 13.62
N VAL A 81 8.63 2.27 14.57
CA VAL A 81 7.60 3.26 14.91
C VAL A 81 8.19 4.53 15.52
N ASP A 82 9.21 4.37 16.37
CA ASP A 82 9.91 5.48 17.04
C ASP A 82 10.96 6.15 16.13
N GLY A 83 11.15 5.61 14.94
CA GLY A 83 12.10 6.15 13.96
C GLY A 83 11.76 7.57 13.50
N VAL A 84 12.78 8.25 12.97
CA VAL A 84 12.66 9.61 12.49
C VAL A 84 11.66 9.69 11.35
N ARG A 85 10.64 10.54 11.48
CA ARG A 85 9.68 10.83 10.42
C ARG A 85 10.25 11.85 9.46
N LEU A 86 10.52 11.42 8.24
CA LEU A 86 10.97 12.31 7.19
C LEU A 86 9.83 13.23 6.74
N LYS A 87 10.16 14.50 6.52
CA LYS A 87 9.21 15.43 5.92
C LYS A 87 9.17 15.20 4.41
N PRO A 88 7.97 15.25 3.78
CA PRO A 88 7.89 15.18 2.34
C PRO A 88 8.65 16.34 1.70
N PRO A 89 9.24 16.16 0.52
CA PRO A 89 9.86 17.25 -0.21
C PRO A 89 8.84 18.33 -0.54
N LYS A 90 9.24 19.59 -0.48
CA LYS A 90 8.35 20.74 -0.78
C LYS A 90 7.89 20.75 -2.24
N ALA A 91 8.74 20.30 -3.14
CA ALA A 91 8.47 20.18 -4.57
C ALA A 91 9.27 19.01 -5.16
N LEU A 92 8.72 18.44 -6.22
CA LEU A 92 9.41 17.46 -7.08
C LEU A 92 9.44 18.02 -8.50
N LYS A 93 10.56 17.83 -9.19
CA LYS A 93 10.66 18.19 -10.61
C LYS A 93 9.69 17.30 -11.40
N PRO A 94 8.71 17.85 -12.11
CA PRO A 94 7.84 17.05 -12.94
C PRO A 94 8.62 16.48 -14.14
N ILE A 95 8.22 15.33 -14.61
CA ILE A 95 8.61 14.78 -15.90
C ILE A 95 7.39 14.80 -16.82
N ASP A 96 7.62 14.97 -18.11
CA ASP A 96 6.56 14.90 -19.12
C ASP A 96 6.26 13.41 -19.37
N ILE A 97 5.20 12.94 -18.79
CA ILE A 97 4.74 11.55 -18.90
C ILE A 97 3.21 11.50 -18.82
N ASP A 98 2.62 10.71 -19.70
CA ASP A 98 1.20 10.40 -19.56
C ASP A 98 0.94 9.79 -18.17
N ILE A 99 0.00 10.36 -17.43
CA ILE A 99 -0.32 9.92 -16.07
C ILE A 99 -1.09 8.60 -16.04
N GLY A 100 -1.71 8.21 -17.15
CA GLY A 100 -2.56 7.03 -17.23
C GLY A 100 -3.89 7.21 -16.50
N HIS A 101 -4.70 6.18 -16.56
CA HIS A 101 -5.99 6.09 -15.90
C HIS A 101 -5.91 5.22 -14.65
N ILE A 102 -6.59 5.62 -13.57
CA ILE A 102 -6.79 4.75 -12.40
C ILE A 102 -7.90 3.77 -12.76
N PRO A 103 -7.61 2.46 -12.90
CA PRO A 103 -8.60 1.50 -13.32
C PRO A 103 -9.67 1.32 -12.23
N ASP A 104 -10.90 1.14 -12.66
CA ASP A 104 -11.97 0.68 -11.80
C ASP A 104 -11.79 -0.82 -11.48
N TRP A 105 -12.46 -1.28 -10.44
CA TRP A 105 -12.41 -2.68 -10.04
C TRP A 105 -12.83 -3.64 -11.17
N VAL A 106 -13.82 -3.21 -11.97
CA VAL A 106 -14.31 -3.97 -13.13
C VAL A 106 -13.25 -4.07 -14.22
N ASP A 107 -12.48 -3.01 -14.46
CA ASP A 107 -11.37 -3.01 -15.44
C ASP A 107 -10.28 -4.03 -15.07
N LEU A 108 -10.15 -4.36 -13.79
CA LEU A 108 -9.22 -5.37 -13.27
C LEU A 108 -9.82 -6.78 -13.23
N SER A 109 -10.88 -7.03 -13.97
CA SER A 109 -11.62 -8.30 -14.01
C SER A 109 -12.28 -8.68 -12.67
N GLY A 110 -12.57 -7.69 -11.83
CA GLY A 110 -13.32 -7.87 -10.61
C GLY A 110 -14.82 -7.86 -10.86
N GLU A 111 -15.57 -8.59 -10.03
CA GLU A 111 -17.02 -8.46 -10.03
C GLU A 111 -17.45 -7.11 -9.41
N PRO A 112 -18.59 -6.54 -9.83
CA PRO A 112 -19.11 -5.33 -9.22
C PRO A 112 -19.26 -5.48 -7.71
N ASP A 113 -18.81 -4.46 -6.98
CA ASP A 113 -18.93 -4.47 -5.53
C ASP A 113 -20.39 -4.36 -5.10
N ARG A 114 -20.88 -5.37 -4.42
CA ARG A 114 -22.26 -5.44 -3.93
C ARG A 114 -22.44 -4.85 -2.54
N CYS A 115 -21.39 -4.30 -1.92
CA CYS A 115 -21.49 -3.73 -0.59
C CYS A 115 -22.04 -2.29 -0.64
N PRO A 116 -23.32 -2.06 -0.24
CA PRO A 116 -23.96 -0.73 -0.36
C PRO A 116 -23.41 0.28 0.65
N LEU A 117 -22.71 -0.19 1.69
CA LEU A 117 -22.17 0.63 2.77
C LEU A 117 -20.65 0.61 2.82
N ARG A 118 -20.00 0.36 1.69
CA ARG A 118 -18.53 0.38 1.63
C ARG A 118 -18.00 1.74 2.06
N GLN A 119 -17.04 1.72 2.95
CA GLN A 119 -16.36 2.94 3.36
C GLN A 119 -15.51 3.50 2.21
N HIS A 120 -15.65 4.79 1.97
CA HIS A 120 -14.76 5.47 1.02
C HIS A 120 -13.33 5.49 1.56
N GLY A 121 -12.38 5.16 0.70
CA GLY A 121 -10.95 5.21 1.03
C GLY A 121 -10.40 6.64 1.03
N GLY A 122 -9.15 6.77 1.47
CA GLY A 122 -8.39 8.00 1.41
C GLY A 122 -8.25 8.72 2.76
N ARG A 123 -7.20 9.54 2.86
CA ARG A 123 -6.79 10.22 4.10
C ARG A 123 -7.92 11.02 4.75
N ARG A 124 -8.68 11.78 3.96
CA ARG A 124 -9.76 12.63 4.49
C ARG A 124 -10.87 11.78 5.11
N ALA A 125 -11.29 10.71 4.45
CA ALA A 125 -12.27 9.77 4.97
C ALA A 125 -11.77 9.08 6.24
N ALA A 126 -10.50 8.67 6.27
CA ALA A 126 -9.87 8.06 7.43
C ALA A 126 -9.84 9.01 8.65
N LEU A 127 -9.48 10.28 8.47
CA LEU A 127 -9.48 11.27 9.54
C LEU A 127 -10.89 11.51 10.07
N THR A 128 -11.88 11.65 9.19
CA THR A 128 -13.29 11.78 9.60
C THR A 128 -13.77 10.56 10.42
N SER A 129 -13.36 9.36 10.00
CA SER A 129 -13.70 8.12 10.76
C SER A 129 -13.00 8.08 12.11
N LEU A 130 -11.76 8.53 12.19
CA LEU A 130 -10.99 8.63 13.43
C LEU A 130 -11.64 9.62 14.41
N ASP A 131 -12.04 10.81 13.94
CA ASP A 131 -12.72 11.81 14.77
C ASP A 131 -14.05 11.27 15.33
N LYS A 132 -14.84 10.58 14.51
CA LYS A 132 -16.06 9.89 14.96
C LYS A 132 -15.78 8.83 16.00
N PHE A 133 -14.70 8.08 15.82
CA PHE A 133 -14.29 7.06 16.76
C PHE A 133 -13.90 7.67 18.11
N TRP A 134 -13.08 8.72 18.13
CA TRP A 134 -12.68 9.42 19.35
C TRP A 134 -13.87 10.08 20.05
N GLY A 135 -14.82 10.63 19.31
CA GLY A 135 -16.01 11.29 19.88
C GLY A 135 -16.94 10.31 20.61
N ASN A 136 -17.36 9.28 19.95
CA ASN A 136 -18.36 8.32 20.46
C ASN A 136 -17.95 6.85 20.36
N GLY A 137 -17.23 6.46 19.32
CA GLY A 137 -16.92 5.06 19.04
C GLY A 137 -16.09 4.40 20.14
N ILE A 138 -15.17 5.14 20.75
CA ILE A 138 -14.30 4.63 21.81
C ILE A 138 -15.11 4.18 23.06
N LYS A 139 -16.23 4.84 23.37
CA LYS A 139 -17.07 4.50 24.52
C LYS A 139 -17.76 3.15 24.36
N THR A 140 -18.05 2.79 23.12
CA THR A 140 -18.78 1.55 22.78
C THR A 140 -17.87 0.50 22.16
N TYR A 141 -16.61 0.82 21.91
CA TYR A 141 -15.66 -0.05 21.18
C TYR A 141 -15.59 -1.46 21.74
N ARG A 142 -15.46 -1.59 23.05
CA ARG A 142 -15.36 -2.90 23.72
C ARG A 142 -16.54 -3.82 23.42
N TRP A 143 -17.73 -3.26 23.27
CA TRP A 143 -18.97 -4.01 23.01
C TRP A 143 -19.27 -4.17 21.51
N ALA A 144 -18.84 -3.20 20.73
CA ALA A 144 -19.16 -3.13 19.30
C ALA A 144 -18.11 -3.82 18.42
N MET A 145 -16.88 -4.01 18.89
CA MET A 145 -15.77 -4.51 18.06
C MET A 145 -16.00 -5.91 17.46
N SER A 146 -16.78 -6.73 18.15
CA SER A 146 -17.11 -8.10 17.69
C SER A 146 -18.48 -8.20 17.02
N SER A 147 -19.19 -7.08 16.88
CA SER A 147 -20.53 -7.07 16.25
C SER A 147 -20.44 -6.64 14.80
N PRO A 148 -20.79 -7.51 13.84
CA PRO A 148 -20.80 -7.13 12.41
C PRO A 148 -21.85 -6.07 12.07
N VAL A 149 -22.84 -5.86 12.95
CA VAL A 149 -23.95 -4.91 12.73
C VAL A 149 -23.66 -3.54 13.31
N THR A 150 -23.04 -3.49 14.50
CA THR A 150 -22.83 -2.26 15.27
C THR A 150 -21.39 -1.75 15.22
N ALA A 151 -20.45 -2.57 14.73
CA ALA A 151 -19.06 -2.14 14.57
C ALA A 151 -19.00 -0.99 13.55
N PRO A 152 -18.50 0.19 13.93
CA PRO A 152 -18.43 1.34 13.04
C PRO A 152 -17.50 1.12 11.84
N HIS A 153 -16.85 -0.03 11.78
CA HIS A 153 -15.86 -0.40 10.75
C HIS A 153 -16.28 -1.63 9.93
N ALA A 154 -17.41 -2.24 10.23
CA ALA A 154 -17.79 -3.48 9.56
C ALA A 154 -18.61 -3.20 8.31
N CYS A 155 -17.97 -3.32 7.18
CA CYS A 155 -18.62 -3.53 5.88
C CYS A 155 -19.05 -5.00 5.73
N SER A 156 -19.63 -5.59 6.76
CA SER A 156 -20.08 -6.98 6.73
C SER A 156 -21.58 -7.09 6.97
N ARG A 157 -22.37 -6.46 6.12
CA ARG A 157 -23.70 -7.01 5.86
C ARG A 157 -23.57 -7.95 4.66
N ILE A 158 -23.15 -9.17 4.93
CA ILE A 158 -23.50 -10.29 4.08
C ILE A 158 -25.01 -10.43 4.25
N SER A 159 -25.76 -9.95 3.30
CA SER A 159 -27.17 -10.27 3.21
C SER A 159 -27.30 -11.72 2.80
N PRO A 160 -28.26 -12.48 3.36
CA PRO A 160 -28.51 -13.87 3.03
C PRO A 160 -28.89 -14.06 1.58
#